data_d14d1a27662972523f149738b8e151d9
#
_entry.id   d14d1a27662972523f149738b8e151d9
#
_cell.length_a   1.000
_cell.length_b   1.000
_cell.length_c   1.000
_cell.angle_alpha   90.00
_cell.angle_beta   90.00
_cell.angle_gamma   90.00
#
_symmetry.space_group_name_H-M   'P 1'
#
loop_
_entity.id
_entity.type
_entity.pdbx_description
1 polymer ?
#
loop_
_entity_poly.entity_id
_entity_poly.type
_entity_poly.pdbx_seq_one_letter_code
_entity_poly.pdbx_strand_id
1 'polypeptide(L)'
;MMQILLTIHILAGTIALLCAALAVTSEKGKKLHVLSGRTYFWGMATIFLTAIPMSIITSNIFLFLIAIFSFYLAFAGMRFARNRKGVATTLDWIAVCLMILSGLGMWILAVIYFLNSNTQYIVLLVFGFLAIALGYADFRSYKNNSATGKERISRHLTNMMGGTIA
;
A
#
# COMPACT_ATOMS: atom_id res chain seq x y z
N MET A 1 19.46 17.31 -4.11
CA MET A 1 19.00 15.92 -3.92
C MET A 1 17.50 15.87 -3.62
N MET A 2 16.98 16.59 -2.61
CA MET A 2 15.56 16.60 -2.24
C MET A 2 14.63 16.97 -3.41
N GLN A 3 14.92 18.02 -4.17
CA GLN A 3 14.12 18.46 -5.31
C GLN A 3 14.03 17.39 -6.42
N ILE A 4 15.12 16.67 -6.69
CA ILE A 4 15.12 15.59 -7.70
C ILE A 4 14.21 14.45 -7.24
N LEU A 5 14.33 14.02 -5.96
CA LEU A 5 13.48 12.99 -5.38
C LEU A 5 11.99 13.38 -5.44
N LEU A 6 11.70 14.64 -5.08
CA LEU A 6 10.33 15.17 -5.11
C LEU A 6 9.77 15.21 -6.53
N THR A 7 10.56 15.64 -7.52
CA THR A 7 10.13 15.66 -8.93
C THR A 7 9.81 14.25 -9.43
N ILE A 8 10.70 13.27 -9.17
CA ILE A 8 10.47 11.86 -9.56
C ILE A 8 9.22 11.31 -8.85
N HIS A 9 9.06 11.63 -7.56
CA HIS A 9 7.91 11.21 -6.75
C HIS A 9 6.59 11.73 -7.34
N ILE A 10 6.51 13.01 -7.67
CA ILE A 10 5.33 13.64 -8.26
C ILE A 10 5.01 13.05 -9.63
N LEU A 11 6.00 12.90 -10.50
CA LEU A 11 5.81 12.31 -11.83
C LEU A 11 5.32 10.86 -11.74
N ALA A 12 5.95 10.05 -10.88
CA ALA A 12 5.53 8.67 -10.64
C ALA A 12 4.11 8.60 -10.08
N GLY A 13 3.76 9.50 -9.14
CA GLY A 13 2.42 9.59 -8.57
C GLY A 13 1.36 9.96 -9.60
N THR A 14 1.64 10.94 -10.45
CA THR A 14 0.74 11.34 -11.54
C THR A 14 0.49 10.18 -12.50
N ILE A 15 1.55 9.48 -12.92
CA ILE A 15 1.44 8.31 -13.80
C ILE A 15 0.65 7.19 -13.12
N ALA A 16 0.94 6.91 -11.85
CA ALA A 16 0.23 5.89 -11.08
C ALA A 16 -1.27 6.20 -10.98
N LEU A 17 -1.64 7.44 -10.67
CA LEU A 17 -3.04 7.87 -10.55
C LEU A 17 -3.80 7.75 -11.88
N LEU A 18 -3.21 8.20 -12.99
CA LEU A 18 -3.79 8.05 -14.33
C LEU A 18 -3.97 6.57 -14.70
N CYS A 19 -2.97 5.74 -14.43
CA CYS A 19 -3.04 4.31 -14.67
C CYS A 19 -4.06 3.60 -13.78
N ALA A 20 -4.24 4.04 -12.53
CA ALA A 20 -5.30 3.54 -11.66
C ALA A 20 -6.68 3.85 -12.22
N ALA A 21 -6.93 5.09 -12.68
CA ALA A 21 -8.18 5.48 -13.30
C ALA A 21 -8.46 4.64 -14.57
N LEU A 22 -7.46 4.45 -15.42
CA LEU A 22 -7.58 3.58 -16.61
C LEU A 22 -7.85 2.11 -16.24
N ALA A 23 -7.22 1.59 -15.20
CA ALA A 23 -7.47 0.22 -14.74
C ALA A 23 -8.88 0.05 -14.17
N VAL A 24 -9.40 1.06 -13.44
CA VAL A 24 -10.75 1.02 -12.87
C VAL A 24 -11.82 1.09 -13.97
N THR A 25 -11.65 1.92 -14.98
CA THR A 25 -12.63 2.13 -16.05
C THR A 25 -12.56 1.09 -17.18
N SER A 26 -11.42 0.38 -17.31
CA SER A 26 -11.23 -0.62 -18.35
C SER A 26 -11.87 -1.97 -18.00
N GLU A 27 -12.16 -2.77 -19.02
CA GLU A 27 -12.69 -4.12 -18.89
C GLU A 27 -11.71 -5.03 -18.15
N LYS A 28 -12.18 -5.61 -17.04
CA LYS A 28 -11.35 -6.37 -16.09
C LYS A 28 -10.71 -7.60 -16.75
N GLY A 29 -9.41 -7.75 -16.53
CA GLY A 29 -8.63 -8.87 -17.09
C GLY A 29 -8.21 -8.71 -18.55
N LYS A 30 -8.71 -7.71 -19.27
CA LYS A 30 -8.28 -7.40 -20.64
C LYS A 30 -6.91 -6.72 -20.66
N LYS A 31 -6.32 -6.63 -21.86
CA LYS A 31 -4.95 -6.13 -22.08
C LYS A 31 -4.71 -4.74 -21.47
N LEU A 32 -5.66 -3.81 -21.63
CA LEU A 32 -5.56 -2.47 -21.09
C LEU A 32 -5.55 -2.47 -19.54
N HIS A 33 -6.47 -3.20 -18.91
CA HIS A 33 -6.52 -3.35 -17.45
C HIS A 33 -5.20 -3.90 -16.88
N VAL A 34 -4.67 -4.96 -17.50
CA VAL A 34 -3.43 -5.60 -17.04
C VAL A 34 -2.23 -4.68 -17.22
N LEU A 35 -2.15 -3.97 -18.37
CA LEU A 35 -1.06 -3.03 -18.64
C LEU A 35 -1.10 -1.85 -17.64
N SER A 36 -2.26 -1.20 -17.49
CA SER A 36 -2.44 -0.08 -16.56
C SER A 36 -2.15 -0.50 -15.12
N GLY A 37 -2.62 -1.67 -14.68
CA GLY A 37 -2.33 -2.18 -13.34
C GLY A 37 -0.84 -2.48 -13.10
N ARG A 38 -0.10 -2.92 -14.12
CA ARG A 38 1.36 -3.09 -14.02
C ARG A 38 2.08 -1.75 -13.92
N THR A 39 1.70 -0.78 -14.75
CA THR A 39 2.28 0.57 -14.71
C THR A 39 1.98 1.26 -13.38
N TYR A 40 0.74 1.13 -12.87
CA TYR A 40 0.37 1.57 -11.53
C TYR A 40 1.30 0.99 -10.46
N PHE A 41 1.52 -0.33 -10.46
CA PHE A 41 2.41 -0.98 -9.50
C PHE A 41 3.83 -0.42 -9.54
N TRP A 42 4.42 -0.25 -10.71
CA TRP A 42 5.76 0.32 -10.84
C TRP A 42 5.82 1.80 -10.45
N GLY A 43 4.77 2.56 -10.74
CA GLY A 43 4.60 3.93 -10.22
C GLY A 43 4.63 3.95 -8.70
N MET A 44 3.82 3.10 -8.04
CA MET A 44 3.80 2.97 -6.57
C MET A 44 5.15 2.51 -5.99
N ALA A 45 5.86 1.63 -6.67
CA ALA A 45 7.21 1.22 -6.28
C ALA A 45 8.20 2.40 -6.35
N THR A 46 8.12 3.24 -7.38
CA THR A 46 8.95 4.44 -7.50
C THR A 46 8.60 5.48 -6.43
N ILE A 47 7.31 5.67 -6.14
CA ILE A 47 6.84 6.52 -5.04
C ILE A 47 7.44 6.05 -3.71
N PHE A 48 7.37 4.76 -3.42
CA PHE A 48 7.92 4.16 -2.20
C PHE A 48 9.43 4.38 -2.10
N LEU A 49 10.18 4.07 -3.16
CA LEU A 49 11.63 4.22 -3.20
C LEU A 49 12.10 5.67 -3.05
N THR A 50 11.31 6.64 -3.51
CA THR A 50 11.59 8.07 -3.31
C THR A 50 11.13 8.58 -1.96
N ALA A 51 10.02 8.05 -1.42
CA ALA A 51 9.48 8.46 -0.12
C ALA A 51 10.41 8.10 1.05
N ILE A 52 11.07 6.93 1.01
CA ILE A 52 11.99 6.51 2.07
C ILE A 52 13.11 7.53 2.31
N PRO A 53 13.97 7.87 1.32
CA PRO A 53 15.02 8.85 1.54
C PRO A 53 14.46 10.24 1.88
N MET A 54 13.31 10.63 1.32
CA MET A 54 12.66 11.91 1.64
C MET A 54 12.23 11.96 3.11
N SER A 55 11.61 10.89 3.63
CA SER A 55 11.20 10.81 5.04
C SER A 55 12.39 10.83 6.00
N ILE A 56 13.52 10.21 5.63
CA ILE A 56 14.77 10.23 6.41
C ILE A 56 15.36 11.64 6.42
N ILE A 57 15.47 12.29 5.25
CA ILE A 57 16.03 13.65 5.14
C ILE A 57 15.21 14.66 5.94
N THR A 58 13.88 14.49 5.96
CA THR A 58 12.97 15.37 6.71
C THR A 58 12.73 14.92 8.14
N SER A 59 13.33 13.81 8.58
CA SER A 59 13.11 13.19 9.91
C SER A 59 11.63 12.99 10.23
N ASN A 60 10.83 12.65 9.21
CA ASN A 60 9.38 12.52 9.33
C ASN A 60 8.95 11.05 9.35
N ILE A 61 8.81 10.50 10.57
CA ILE A 61 8.40 9.10 10.80
C ILE A 61 6.98 8.83 10.25
N PHE A 62 6.09 9.82 10.30
CA PHE A 62 4.74 9.69 9.76
C PHE A 62 4.77 9.36 8.26
N LEU A 63 5.53 10.11 7.47
CA LEU A 63 5.67 9.88 6.02
C LEU A 63 6.31 8.52 5.72
N PHE A 64 7.25 8.07 6.56
CA PHE A 64 7.86 6.75 6.42
C PHE A 64 6.83 5.62 6.60
N LEU A 65 5.99 5.70 7.63
CA LEU A 65 4.95 4.70 7.91
C LEU A 65 3.86 4.69 6.82
N ILE A 66 3.45 5.87 6.33
CA ILE A 66 2.51 5.99 5.21
C ILE A 66 3.09 5.40 3.92
N ALA A 67 4.38 5.57 3.66
CA ALA A 67 5.02 4.98 2.48
C ALA A 67 4.95 3.45 2.51
N ILE A 68 5.20 2.81 3.67
CA ILE A 68 5.06 1.37 3.85
C ILE A 68 3.61 0.94 3.62
N PHE A 69 2.65 1.62 4.24
CA PHE A 69 1.22 1.36 4.10
C PHE A 69 0.77 1.40 2.63
N SER A 70 1.05 2.49 1.94
CA SER A 70 0.60 2.69 0.55
C SER A 70 1.24 1.69 -0.41
N PHE A 71 2.54 1.41 -0.26
CA PHE A 71 3.22 0.44 -1.10
C PHE A 71 2.75 -0.99 -0.83
N TYR A 72 2.47 -1.35 0.45
CA TYR A 72 1.91 -2.65 0.76
C TYR A 72 0.61 -2.90 -0.01
N LEU A 73 -0.30 -1.95 -0.07
CA LEU A 73 -1.58 -2.10 -0.77
C LEU A 73 -1.37 -2.38 -2.28
N ALA A 74 -0.48 -1.64 -2.93
CA ALA A 74 -0.14 -1.90 -4.33
C ALA A 74 0.52 -3.27 -4.52
N PHE A 75 1.44 -3.65 -3.61
CA PHE A 75 2.13 -4.93 -3.63
C PHE A 75 1.16 -6.10 -3.42
N ALA A 76 0.39 -6.07 -2.34
CA ALA A 76 -0.58 -7.12 -2.01
C ALA A 76 -1.63 -7.25 -3.12
N GLY A 77 -2.17 -6.15 -3.62
CA GLY A 77 -3.12 -6.15 -4.73
C GLY A 77 -2.55 -6.82 -5.99
N MET A 78 -1.31 -6.53 -6.36
CA MET A 78 -0.62 -7.17 -7.49
C MET A 78 -0.37 -8.66 -7.21
N ARG A 79 0.03 -9.01 -5.98
CA ARG A 79 0.25 -10.42 -5.57
C ARG A 79 -1.03 -11.24 -5.69
N PHE A 80 -2.15 -10.76 -5.12
CA PHE A 80 -3.45 -11.43 -5.24
C PHE A 80 -3.91 -11.57 -6.70
N ALA A 81 -3.66 -10.57 -7.56
CA ALA A 81 -3.99 -10.68 -8.98
C ALA A 81 -3.26 -11.86 -9.67
N ARG A 82 -1.98 -12.09 -9.33
CA ARG A 82 -1.12 -13.07 -9.99
C ARG A 82 -1.15 -14.45 -9.35
N ASN A 83 -1.30 -14.52 -8.03
CA ASN A 83 -1.22 -15.77 -7.27
C ASN A 83 -2.54 -16.55 -7.33
N ARG A 84 -2.76 -17.26 -8.42
CA ARG A 84 -3.99 -18.06 -8.63
C ARG A 84 -4.09 -19.27 -7.70
N LYS A 85 -2.95 -19.78 -7.21
CA LYS A 85 -2.90 -20.94 -6.32
C LYS A 85 -3.21 -20.58 -4.86
N GLY A 86 -3.18 -19.31 -4.50
CA GLY A 86 -3.45 -18.84 -3.15
C GLY A 86 -2.36 -19.16 -2.12
N VAL A 87 -1.21 -19.70 -2.57
CA VAL A 87 -0.09 -20.08 -1.68
C VAL A 87 0.77 -18.85 -1.41
N ALA A 88 0.89 -18.46 -0.15
CA ALA A 88 1.76 -17.37 0.26
C ALA A 88 3.23 -17.74 0.12
N THR A 89 4.04 -16.81 -0.39
CA THR A 89 5.49 -16.90 -0.39
C THR A 89 6.07 -16.19 0.84
N THR A 90 7.36 -16.39 1.11
CA THR A 90 8.06 -15.65 2.18
C THR A 90 7.91 -14.14 2.05
N LEU A 91 7.94 -13.60 0.81
CA LEU A 91 7.73 -12.17 0.56
C LEU A 91 6.33 -11.70 0.94
N ASP A 92 5.31 -12.52 0.75
CA ASP A 92 3.94 -12.19 1.14
C ASP A 92 3.83 -12.09 2.68
N TRP A 93 4.46 -13.02 3.41
CA TRP A 93 4.51 -13.01 4.87
C TRP A 93 5.28 -11.81 5.41
N ILE A 94 6.45 -11.50 4.83
CA ILE A 94 7.23 -10.30 5.21
C ILE A 94 6.40 -9.04 5.00
N ALA A 95 5.72 -8.91 3.85
CA ALA A 95 4.90 -7.74 3.55
C ALA A 95 3.74 -7.59 4.54
N VAL A 96 3.01 -8.68 4.85
CA VAL A 96 1.93 -8.66 5.84
C VAL A 96 2.44 -8.27 7.23
N CYS A 97 3.58 -8.82 7.67
CA CYS A 97 4.19 -8.44 8.94
C CYS A 97 4.57 -6.96 8.96
N LEU A 98 5.22 -6.45 7.91
CA LEU A 98 5.58 -5.03 7.82
C LEU A 98 4.35 -4.12 7.86
N MET A 99 3.26 -4.51 7.19
CA MET A 99 2.00 -3.75 7.21
C MET A 99 1.41 -3.67 8.62
N ILE A 100 1.32 -4.79 9.35
CA ILE A 100 0.80 -4.83 10.72
C ILE A 100 1.71 -4.03 11.65
N LEU A 101 3.03 -4.21 11.55
CA LEU A 101 4.00 -3.46 12.35
C LEU A 101 3.94 -1.95 12.07
N SER A 102 3.76 -1.54 10.81
CA SER A 102 3.59 -0.12 10.49
C SER A 102 2.30 0.45 11.11
N GLY A 103 1.21 -0.31 11.12
CA GLY A 103 -0.03 0.08 11.78
C GLY A 103 0.11 0.23 13.30
N LEU A 104 0.82 -0.68 13.95
CA LEU A 104 1.16 -0.56 15.38
C LEU A 104 2.05 0.65 15.64
N GLY A 105 3.06 0.87 14.78
CA GLY A 105 3.91 2.06 14.84
C GLY A 105 3.13 3.37 14.69
N MET A 106 2.13 3.39 13.79
CA MET A 106 1.23 4.55 13.66
C MET A 106 0.42 4.79 14.94
N TRP A 107 -0.05 3.76 15.61
CA TRP A 107 -0.78 3.93 16.88
C TRP A 107 0.11 4.42 17.99
N ILE A 108 1.34 3.92 18.12
CA ILE A 108 2.31 4.43 19.08
C ILE A 108 2.60 5.90 18.82
N LEU A 109 2.84 6.27 17.55
CA LEU A 109 3.08 7.66 17.16
C LEU A 109 1.84 8.54 17.39
N ALA A 110 0.63 8.00 17.21
CA ALA A 110 -0.62 8.70 17.48
C ALA A 110 -0.74 9.07 18.95
N VAL A 111 -0.37 8.17 19.87
CA VAL A 111 -0.36 8.47 21.31
C VAL A 111 0.63 9.60 21.61
N ILE A 112 1.84 9.54 21.05
CA ILE A 112 2.86 10.59 21.24
C ILE A 112 2.34 11.94 20.72
N TYR A 113 1.72 11.96 19.54
CA TYR A 113 1.17 13.18 18.93
C TYR A 113 -0.02 13.73 19.74
N PHE A 114 -0.88 12.87 20.24
CA PHE A 114 -1.98 13.26 21.13
C PHE A 114 -1.48 13.95 22.40
N LEU A 115 -0.47 13.37 23.06
CA LEU A 115 0.13 13.96 24.26
C LEU A 115 0.82 15.31 24.01
N ASN A 116 1.27 15.54 22.76
CA ASN A 116 1.88 16.82 22.34
C ASN A 116 0.87 17.77 21.64
N SER A 117 -0.43 17.53 21.78
CA SER A 117 -1.50 18.35 21.17
C SER A 117 -1.38 18.53 19.64
N ASN A 118 -0.74 17.57 18.95
CA ASN A 118 -0.60 17.56 17.51
C ASN A 118 -1.78 16.83 16.87
N THR A 119 -2.62 17.54 16.10
CA THR A 119 -3.86 17.01 15.52
C THR A 119 -3.67 15.89 14.49
N GLN A 120 -2.46 15.65 14.00
CA GLN A 120 -2.14 14.53 13.09
C GLN A 120 -2.35 13.16 13.75
N TYR A 121 -2.52 13.07 15.08
CA TYR A 121 -2.84 11.80 15.75
C TYR A 121 -4.10 11.14 15.19
N ILE A 122 -5.10 11.93 14.75
CA ILE A 122 -6.35 11.39 14.19
C ILE A 122 -6.07 10.61 12.90
N VAL A 123 -5.25 11.15 12.01
CA VAL A 123 -4.86 10.50 10.77
C VAL A 123 -4.10 9.20 11.07
N LEU A 124 -3.17 9.23 12.02
CA LEU A 124 -2.41 8.05 12.44
C LEU A 124 -3.29 6.95 13.04
N LEU A 125 -4.31 7.31 13.82
CA LEU A 125 -5.28 6.34 14.37
C LEU A 125 -6.05 5.64 13.25
N VAL A 126 -6.55 6.40 12.27
CA VAL A 126 -7.34 5.85 11.16
C VAL A 126 -6.48 4.97 10.27
N PHE A 127 -5.32 5.45 9.83
CA PHE A 127 -4.42 4.67 8.96
C PHE A 127 -3.83 3.47 9.69
N GLY A 128 -3.51 3.59 10.96
CA GLY A 128 -3.06 2.48 11.79
C GLY A 128 -4.11 1.38 11.92
N PHE A 129 -5.38 1.76 12.14
CA PHE A 129 -6.50 0.82 12.14
C PHE A 129 -6.65 0.11 10.79
N LEU A 130 -6.63 0.87 9.68
CA LEU A 130 -6.73 0.31 8.33
C LEU A 130 -5.56 -0.63 8.04
N ALA A 131 -4.33 -0.26 8.42
CA ALA A 131 -3.14 -1.09 8.23
C ALA A 131 -3.27 -2.45 8.96
N ILE A 132 -3.67 -2.43 10.22
CA ILE A 132 -3.85 -3.65 11.01
C ILE A 132 -5.02 -4.48 10.45
N ALA A 133 -6.16 -3.87 10.16
CA ALA A 133 -7.34 -4.57 9.66
C ALA A 133 -7.08 -5.24 8.30
N LEU A 134 -6.49 -4.51 7.34
CA LEU A 134 -6.20 -5.04 6.01
C LEU A 134 -5.07 -6.07 6.07
N GLY A 135 -4.00 -5.81 6.81
CA GLY A 135 -2.91 -6.76 7.02
C GLY A 135 -3.37 -8.05 7.68
N TYR A 136 -4.22 -7.95 8.72
CA TYR A 136 -4.80 -9.13 9.37
C TYR A 136 -5.73 -9.91 8.45
N ALA A 137 -6.52 -9.23 7.64
CA ALA A 137 -7.41 -9.88 6.68
C ALA A 137 -6.62 -10.65 5.61
N ASP A 138 -5.50 -10.09 5.10
CA ASP A 138 -4.62 -10.78 4.17
C ASP A 138 -3.87 -11.94 4.85
N PHE A 139 -3.40 -11.74 6.09
CA PHE A 139 -2.83 -12.80 6.93
C PHE A 139 -3.77 -14.00 7.06
N ARG A 140 -5.03 -13.73 7.42
CA ARG A 140 -6.06 -14.76 7.58
C ARG A 140 -6.35 -15.50 6.27
N SER A 141 -6.41 -14.76 5.16
CA SER A 141 -6.63 -15.32 3.83
C SER A 141 -5.52 -16.29 3.42
N TYR A 142 -4.27 -15.94 3.67
CA TYR A 142 -3.13 -16.82 3.42
C TYR A 142 -3.06 -18.00 4.39
N LYS A 143 -3.25 -17.77 5.69
CA LYS A 143 -3.20 -18.81 6.72
C LYS A 143 -4.25 -19.90 6.51
N ASN A 144 -5.45 -19.52 6.08
CA ASN A 144 -6.56 -20.43 5.85
C ASN A 144 -6.56 -21.02 4.43
N ASN A 145 -5.55 -20.73 3.60
CA ASN A 145 -5.49 -21.11 2.18
C ASN A 145 -6.76 -20.68 1.40
N SER A 146 -7.43 -19.62 1.83
CA SER A 146 -8.65 -19.10 1.20
C SER A 146 -8.37 -18.06 0.10
N ALA A 147 -7.11 -17.71 -0.15
CA ALA A 147 -6.67 -16.71 -1.14
C ALA A 147 -6.86 -17.18 -2.60
N THR A 148 -8.00 -17.82 -2.91
CA THR A 148 -8.35 -18.37 -4.23
C THR A 148 -9.70 -17.85 -4.71
N GLY A 149 -10.05 -18.08 -5.95
CA GLY A 149 -11.38 -17.78 -6.51
C GLY A 149 -11.84 -16.36 -6.21
N LYS A 150 -13.05 -16.25 -5.64
CA LYS A 150 -13.70 -14.96 -5.32
C LYS A 150 -12.93 -14.19 -4.24
N GLU A 151 -12.44 -14.87 -3.20
CA GLU A 151 -11.68 -14.22 -2.11
C GLU A 151 -10.42 -13.53 -2.65
N ARG A 152 -9.67 -14.21 -3.52
CA ARG A 152 -8.50 -13.64 -4.19
C ARG A 152 -8.82 -12.36 -4.98
N ILE A 153 -9.94 -12.39 -5.73
CA ILE A 153 -10.38 -11.21 -6.51
C ILE A 153 -10.80 -10.08 -5.57
N SER A 154 -11.52 -10.40 -4.50
CA SER A 154 -11.91 -9.43 -3.46
C SER A 154 -10.68 -8.77 -2.84
N ARG A 155 -9.67 -9.57 -2.43
CA ARG A 155 -8.42 -9.04 -1.87
C ARG A 155 -7.65 -8.17 -2.87
N HIS A 156 -7.56 -8.62 -4.14
CA HIS A 156 -6.96 -7.80 -5.19
C HIS A 156 -7.66 -6.44 -5.30
N LEU A 157 -8.99 -6.44 -5.37
CA LEU A 157 -9.78 -5.22 -5.52
C LEU A 157 -9.62 -4.29 -4.29
N THR A 158 -9.78 -4.84 -3.07
CA THR A 158 -9.66 -4.07 -1.82
C THR A 158 -8.28 -3.40 -1.71
N ASN A 159 -7.22 -4.16 -1.95
CA ASN A 159 -5.86 -3.63 -1.84
C ASN A 159 -5.55 -2.61 -2.95
N MET A 160 -5.93 -2.86 -4.21
CA MET A 160 -5.70 -1.91 -5.31
C MET A 160 -6.50 -0.61 -5.13
N MET A 161 -7.79 -0.70 -4.77
CA MET A 161 -8.62 0.48 -4.52
C MET A 161 -8.12 1.25 -3.29
N GLY A 162 -7.78 0.55 -2.20
CA GLY A 162 -7.18 1.17 -1.03
C GLY A 162 -5.90 1.92 -1.36
N GLY A 163 -5.00 1.30 -2.14
CA GLY A 163 -3.75 1.94 -2.56
C GLY A 163 -3.92 3.11 -3.53
N THR A 164 -5.06 3.22 -4.22
CA THR A 164 -5.38 4.37 -5.09
C THR A 164 -5.87 5.57 -4.28
N ILE A 165 -6.49 5.32 -3.11
CA ILE A 165 -7.05 6.36 -2.24
C ILE A 165 -6.01 6.86 -1.22
N ALA A 166 -5.07 5.99 -0.84
CA ALA A 166 -4.01 6.30 0.13
C ALA A 166 -2.93 7.21 -0.44
#